data_9ad5daac3b95a28284e49cb8f1fa4aaa
#
_entry.id   9ad5daac3b95a28284e49cb8f1fa4aaa
#
_cell.length_a   1.000
_cell.length_b   1.000
_cell.length_c   1.000
_cell.angle_alpha   90.00
_cell.angle_beta   90.00
_cell.angle_gamma   90.00
#
_symmetry.space_group_name_H-M   'P 1'
#
loop_
_entity.id
_entity.type
_entity.pdbx_description
1 polymer ?
#
loop_
_entity_poly.entity_id
_entity_poly.type
_entity_poly.pdbx_seq_one_letter_code
_entity_poly.pdbx_strand_id
1 'polypeptide(L)'
;ENDDKASMWSTKDIYDKIYHETGIELVFDYHHHRFCTGGLTEQEALELAASTWPPWVKPVVHVSESRAIEQGDPKIRKQAHSDYIKKPVESYGQNHDIMLECKKKELALLQLRAQVTERHQQIKEKTCL
;
A
#
# COMPACT_ATOMS: atom_id res chain seq x y z
N GLU A 1 7.29 8.69 -2.99
CA GLU A 1 7.07 7.32 -2.53
C GLU A 1 8.34 6.47 -2.59
N ASN A 2 8.34 5.36 -1.87
CA ASN A 2 9.43 4.37 -1.92
C ASN A 2 9.47 3.64 -3.26
N ASP A 3 10.67 3.24 -3.68
CA ASP A 3 10.93 2.55 -4.95
C ASP A 3 10.66 1.04 -4.90
N ASP A 4 10.59 0.42 -6.09
CA ASP A 4 10.35 -1.01 -6.30
C ASP A 4 11.62 -1.85 -6.59
N LYS A 5 12.79 -1.30 -6.29
CA LYS A 5 14.09 -1.98 -6.49
C LYS A 5 14.96 -1.84 -5.25
N ALA A 6 15.58 -2.93 -4.83
CA ALA A 6 16.45 -2.95 -3.65
C ALA A 6 17.65 -1.99 -3.72
N SER A 7 18.10 -1.62 -4.93
CA SER A 7 19.17 -0.66 -5.15
C SER A 7 18.73 0.80 -5.16
N MET A 8 17.43 1.05 -5.02
CA MET A 8 16.84 2.38 -5.05
C MET A 8 16.45 2.83 -3.64
N TRP A 9 15.52 3.77 -3.54
CA TRP A 9 15.16 4.45 -2.30
C TRP A 9 14.05 3.73 -1.55
N SER A 10 14.37 3.17 -0.39
CA SER A 10 13.38 2.64 0.56
C SER A 10 12.67 3.80 1.30
N THR A 11 11.56 3.47 2.00
CA THR A 11 10.90 4.42 2.91
C THR A 11 11.89 5.00 3.92
N LYS A 12 12.76 4.15 4.49
CA LYS A 12 13.78 4.59 5.44
C LYS A 12 14.77 5.56 4.82
N ASP A 13 15.25 5.29 3.60
CA ASP A 13 16.18 6.18 2.90
C ASP A 13 15.57 7.55 2.64
N ILE A 14 14.32 7.59 2.18
CA ILE A 14 13.61 8.85 1.91
C ILE A 14 13.38 9.60 3.23
N TYR A 15 12.99 8.91 4.28
CA TYR A 15 12.83 9.52 5.61
C TYR A 15 14.13 10.15 6.09
N ASP A 16 15.23 9.40 6.09
CA ASP A 16 16.51 9.84 6.64
C ASP A 16 17.16 10.96 5.81
N LYS A 17 17.03 10.90 4.47
CA LYS A 17 17.81 11.76 3.56
C LYS A 17 17.00 12.87 2.90
N ILE A 18 15.69 12.72 2.79
CA ILE A 18 14.83 13.71 2.11
C ILE A 18 13.91 14.42 3.09
N TYR A 19 13.12 13.67 3.87
CA TYR A 19 12.17 14.27 4.81
C TYR A 19 12.85 15.17 5.85
N HIS A 20 13.95 14.73 6.43
CA HIS A 20 14.69 15.53 7.41
C HIS A 20 15.21 16.86 6.86
N GLU A 21 15.53 16.91 5.57
CA GLU A 21 16.04 18.12 4.93
C GLU A 21 14.93 19.03 4.39
N THR A 22 13.81 18.46 3.97
CA THR A 22 12.79 19.16 3.19
C THR A 22 11.43 19.27 3.87
N GLY A 23 11.11 18.36 4.77
CA GLY A 23 9.78 18.26 5.38
C GLY A 23 8.69 17.75 4.41
N ILE A 24 9.07 17.23 3.24
CA ILE A 24 8.11 16.70 2.27
C ILE A 24 7.55 15.36 2.78
N GLU A 25 6.23 15.25 2.82
CA GLU A 25 5.53 14.06 3.29
C GLU A 25 5.81 12.84 2.42
N LEU A 26 5.91 11.67 3.04
CA LEU A 26 6.12 10.39 2.36
C LEU A 26 4.80 9.71 2.06
N VAL A 27 4.59 9.33 0.81
CA VAL A 27 3.56 8.37 0.40
C VAL A 27 4.16 6.97 0.48
N PHE A 28 3.52 6.09 1.25
CA PHE A 28 3.94 4.69 1.35
C PHE A 28 3.29 3.87 0.25
N ASP A 29 4.10 3.17 -0.53
CA ASP A 29 3.63 2.19 -1.51
C ASP A 29 3.85 0.78 -0.97
N TYR A 30 2.74 0.05 -0.74
CA TYR A 30 2.75 -1.31 -0.20
C TYR A 30 3.41 -2.31 -1.14
N HIS A 31 3.18 -2.18 -2.43
CA HIS A 31 3.73 -3.11 -3.42
C HIS A 31 5.24 -2.91 -3.59
N HIS A 32 5.68 -1.67 -3.71
CA HIS A 32 7.09 -1.33 -3.83
C HIS A 32 7.90 -1.77 -2.62
N HIS A 33 7.35 -1.62 -1.42
CA HIS A 33 8.02 -2.00 -0.17
C HIS A 33 8.51 -3.45 -0.18
N ARG A 34 7.78 -4.36 -0.82
CA ARG A 34 8.16 -5.78 -0.91
C ARG A 34 9.48 -6.00 -1.64
N PHE A 35 9.88 -5.07 -2.50
CA PHE A 35 11.11 -5.13 -3.30
C PHE A 35 12.22 -4.23 -2.78
N CYS A 36 11.90 -3.28 -1.91
CA CYS A 36 12.83 -2.30 -1.36
C CYS A 36 12.46 -1.97 0.08
N THR A 37 12.71 -2.92 1.00
CA THR A 37 12.25 -2.83 2.40
C THR A 37 13.08 -1.87 3.26
N GLY A 38 14.32 -1.61 2.89
CA GLY A 38 15.25 -0.83 3.74
C GLY A 38 15.52 -1.45 5.11
N GLY A 39 15.22 -2.75 5.28
CA GLY A 39 15.35 -3.47 6.55
C GLY A 39 14.16 -3.29 7.50
N LEU A 40 13.09 -2.61 7.08
CA LEU A 40 11.88 -2.41 7.87
C LEU A 40 10.80 -3.44 7.52
N THR A 41 9.97 -3.79 8.50
CA THR A 41 8.72 -4.50 8.24
C THR A 41 7.72 -3.57 7.53
N GLU A 42 6.68 -4.14 6.94
CA GLU A 42 5.62 -3.35 6.30
C GLU A 42 4.97 -2.39 7.30
N GLN A 43 4.70 -2.85 8.51
CA GLN A 43 4.14 -2.02 9.58
C GLN A 43 5.07 -0.87 9.96
N GLU A 44 6.35 -1.18 10.22
CA GLU A 44 7.34 -0.16 10.58
C GLU A 44 7.49 0.91 9.49
N ALA A 45 7.54 0.50 8.21
CA ALA A 45 7.67 1.44 7.10
C ALA A 45 6.41 2.29 6.92
N LEU A 46 5.23 1.70 7.04
CA LEU A 46 3.96 2.45 6.98
C LEU A 46 3.87 3.49 8.10
N GLU A 47 4.18 3.09 9.33
CA GLU A 47 4.17 4.00 10.49
C GLU A 47 5.18 5.13 10.33
N LEU A 48 6.37 4.82 9.79
CA LEU A 48 7.39 5.82 9.51
C LEU A 48 6.91 6.85 8.47
N ALA A 49 6.34 6.40 7.37
CA ALA A 49 5.77 7.27 6.36
C ALA A 49 4.62 8.11 6.91
N ALA A 50 3.71 7.50 7.68
CA ALA A 50 2.58 8.20 8.30
C ALA A 50 3.05 9.31 9.26
N SER A 51 4.16 9.12 9.96
CA SER A 51 4.72 10.10 10.89
C SER A 51 5.19 11.40 10.21
N THR A 52 5.38 11.39 8.90
CA THR A 52 5.81 12.57 8.13
C THR A 52 4.66 13.53 7.79
N TRP A 53 3.41 13.08 7.96
CA TRP A 53 2.23 13.86 7.64
C TRP A 53 1.79 14.72 8.84
N PRO A 54 1.35 15.97 8.61
CA PRO A 54 0.78 16.78 9.67
C PRO A 54 -0.48 16.13 10.26
N PRO A 55 -0.77 16.33 11.58
CA PRO A 55 -1.93 15.71 12.22
C PRO A 55 -3.29 16.05 11.60
N TRP A 56 -3.38 17.19 10.91
CA TRP A 56 -4.62 17.67 10.26
C TRP A 56 -4.76 17.23 8.79
N VAL A 57 -3.78 16.49 8.26
CA VAL A 57 -3.84 15.96 6.88
C VAL A 57 -3.84 14.45 6.95
N LYS A 58 -4.86 13.84 6.35
CA LYS A 58 -4.96 12.39 6.25
C LYS A 58 -3.91 11.86 5.28
N PRO A 59 -3.01 10.95 5.70
CA PRO A 59 -2.00 10.39 4.82
C PRO A 59 -2.61 9.68 3.63
N VAL A 60 -1.87 9.66 2.52
CA VAL A 60 -2.20 8.87 1.33
C VAL A 60 -1.19 7.73 1.22
N VAL A 61 -1.67 6.55 0.85
CA VAL A 61 -0.85 5.37 0.53
C VAL A 61 -1.19 4.86 -0.86
N HIS A 62 -0.23 4.22 -1.51
CA HIS A 62 -0.43 3.53 -2.77
C HIS A 62 -0.56 2.02 -2.53
N VAL A 63 -1.51 1.40 -3.22
CA VAL A 63 -1.77 -0.04 -3.09
C VAL A 63 -1.91 -0.67 -4.47
N SER A 64 -1.15 -1.72 -4.69
CA SER A 64 -1.28 -2.64 -5.81
C SER A 64 -0.79 -4.03 -5.39
N GLU A 65 -0.96 -5.01 -6.27
CA GLU A 65 -0.43 -6.36 -6.10
C GLU A 65 0.42 -6.74 -7.32
N SER A 66 1.13 -7.87 -7.25
CA SER A 66 1.94 -8.33 -8.36
C SER A 66 1.08 -8.97 -9.45
N ARG A 67 1.17 -8.42 -10.67
CA ARG A 67 0.52 -8.99 -11.85
C ARG A 67 1.05 -10.40 -12.17
N ALA A 68 2.34 -10.64 -11.95
CA ALA A 68 2.92 -11.96 -12.16
C ALA A 68 2.26 -13.03 -11.30
N ILE A 69 1.99 -12.70 -10.05
CA ILE A 69 1.30 -13.60 -9.11
C ILE A 69 -0.19 -13.71 -9.48
N GLU A 70 -0.84 -12.60 -9.78
CA GLU A 70 -2.25 -12.57 -10.16
C GLU A 70 -2.53 -13.44 -11.39
N GLN A 71 -1.69 -13.32 -12.43
CA GLN A 71 -1.85 -14.04 -13.69
C GLN A 71 -1.22 -15.45 -13.68
N GLY A 72 -0.40 -15.75 -12.65
CA GLY A 72 0.35 -17.02 -12.61
C GLY A 72 1.39 -17.13 -13.72
N ASP A 73 1.94 -16.01 -14.20
CA ASP A 73 2.89 -15.96 -15.32
C ASP A 73 4.27 -15.49 -14.84
N PRO A 74 5.27 -16.40 -14.80
CA PRO A 74 6.62 -16.06 -14.37
C PRO A 74 7.40 -15.15 -15.34
N LYS A 75 6.91 -14.95 -16.55
CA LYS A 75 7.50 -14.04 -17.55
C LYS A 75 7.18 -12.58 -17.25
N ILE A 76 6.14 -12.32 -16.48
CA ILE A 76 5.77 -10.97 -16.06
C ILE A 76 6.69 -10.56 -14.91
N ARG A 77 7.19 -9.34 -14.95
CA ARG A 77 7.97 -8.78 -13.82
C ARG A 77 7.10 -8.75 -12.55
N LYS A 78 7.68 -9.18 -11.43
CA LYS A 78 6.97 -9.19 -10.14
C LYS A 78 6.49 -7.82 -9.68
N GLN A 79 7.21 -6.77 -10.10
CA GLN A 79 6.87 -5.36 -9.81
C GLN A 79 5.71 -4.83 -10.66
N ALA A 80 5.33 -5.52 -11.76
CA ALA A 80 4.20 -5.09 -12.56
C ALA A 80 2.90 -5.10 -11.75
N HIS A 81 2.12 -4.03 -11.87
CA HIS A 81 0.87 -3.86 -11.13
C HIS A 81 -0.21 -4.80 -11.63
N SER A 82 -0.94 -5.41 -10.69
CA SER A 82 -2.08 -6.29 -10.94
C SER A 82 -3.26 -5.57 -11.59
N ASP A 83 -4.19 -6.34 -12.15
CA ASP A 83 -5.46 -5.81 -12.64
C ASP A 83 -6.38 -5.41 -11.48
N TYR A 84 -6.40 -6.21 -10.40
CA TYR A 84 -7.27 -6.03 -9.23
C TYR A 84 -6.50 -6.23 -7.93
N ILE A 85 -7.13 -5.81 -6.82
CA ILE A 85 -6.69 -6.13 -5.46
C ILE A 85 -7.52 -7.31 -4.95
N LYS A 86 -6.86 -8.39 -4.56
CA LYS A 86 -7.50 -9.61 -4.06
C LYS A 86 -7.38 -9.77 -2.55
N LYS A 87 -6.29 -9.27 -1.97
CA LYS A 87 -6.04 -9.36 -0.53
C LYS A 87 -6.55 -8.11 0.19
N PRO A 88 -7.02 -8.23 1.45
CA PRO A 88 -7.31 -7.07 2.27
C PRO A 88 -6.08 -6.19 2.42
N VAL A 89 -6.28 -4.88 2.39
CA VAL A 89 -5.23 -3.91 2.74
C VAL A 89 -5.13 -3.85 4.25
N GLU A 90 -3.96 -4.20 4.79
CA GLU A 90 -3.69 -4.11 6.21
C GLU A 90 -3.29 -2.67 6.58
N SER A 91 -4.07 -2.04 7.42
CA SER A 91 -3.83 -0.64 7.82
C SER A 91 -2.97 -0.48 9.07
N TYR A 92 -2.74 -1.56 9.81
CA TYR A 92 -2.02 -1.53 11.10
C TYR A 92 -2.55 -0.46 12.07
N GLY A 93 -3.87 -0.22 12.06
CA GLY A 93 -4.52 0.80 12.87
C GLY A 93 -4.34 2.24 12.37
N GLN A 94 -3.68 2.46 11.25
CA GLN A 94 -3.52 3.77 10.64
C GLN A 94 -4.79 4.20 9.89
N ASN A 95 -5.07 5.50 9.89
CA ASN A 95 -6.15 6.09 9.12
C ASN A 95 -5.58 6.83 7.91
N HIS A 96 -5.71 6.26 6.74
CA HIS A 96 -5.16 6.82 5.49
C HIS A 96 -6.12 6.64 4.32
N ASP A 97 -5.97 7.48 3.30
CA ASP A 97 -6.62 7.31 2.02
C ASP A 97 -5.78 6.38 1.12
N ILE A 98 -6.45 5.60 0.30
CA ILE A 98 -5.80 4.62 -0.58
C ILE A 98 -5.93 5.09 -2.04
N MET A 99 -4.78 5.23 -2.69
CA MET A 99 -4.69 5.35 -4.15
C MET A 99 -4.44 3.95 -4.73
N LEU A 100 -5.40 3.44 -5.49
CA LEU A 100 -5.23 2.16 -6.18
C LEU A 100 -4.45 2.34 -7.47
N GLU A 101 -3.36 1.60 -7.60
CA GLU A 101 -2.53 1.58 -8.81
C GLU A 101 -2.73 0.28 -9.62
N CYS A 102 -3.97 -0.14 -9.77
CA CYS A 102 -4.34 -1.32 -10.54
C CYS A 102 -4.58 -1.00 -12.01
N LYS A 103 -4.30 -1.97 -12.90
CA LYS A 103 -4.48 -1.80 -14.34
C LYS A 103 -5.95 -1.60 -14.75
N LYS A 104 -6.89 -2.17 -14.00
CA LYS A 104 -8.33 -2.03 -14.26
C LYS A 104 -8.96 -0.77 -13.62
N LYS A 105 -8.13 0.11 -13.04
CA LYS A 105 -8.51 1.47 -12.58
C LYS A 105 -9.83 1.48 -11.80
N GLU A 106 -10.85 2.17 -12.30
CA GLU A 106 -12.17 2.29 -11.66
C GLU A 106 -12.85 0.94 -11.43
N LEU A 107 -12.65 -0.04 -12.29
CA LEU A 107 -13.19 -1.38 -12.10
C LEU A 107 -12.56 -2.07 -10.88
N ALA A 108 -11.27 -1.89 -10.67
CA ALA A 108 -10.58 -2.39 -9.50
C ALA A 108 -11.10 -1.71 -8.22
N LEU A 109 -11.36 -0.41 -8.26
CA LEU A 109 -11.94 0.34 -7.15
C LEU A 109 -13.34 -0.17 -6.79
N LEU A 110 -14.20 -0.36 -7.77
CA LEU A 110 -15.56 -0.87 -7.56
C LEU A 110 -15.55 -2.26 -6.95
N GLN A 111 -14.66 -3.14 -7.44
CA GLN A 111 -14.52 -4.49 -6.90
C GLN A 111 -14.02 -4.47 -5.44
N LEU A 112 -13.03 -3.64 -5.13
CA LEU A 112 -12.51 -3.52 -3.77
C LEU A 112 -13.58 -3.00 -2.80
N ARG A 113 -14.36 -2.01 -3.21
CA ARG A 113 -15.49 -1.50 -2.40
C ARG A 113 -16.53 -2.57 -2.10
N ALA A 114 -16.89 -3.37 -3.09
CA ALA A 114 -17.81 -4.50 -2.90
C ALA A 114 -17.26 -5.51 -1.89
N GLN A 115 -16.00 -5.89 -1.99
CA GLN A 115 -15.33 -6.80 -1.04
C GLN A 115 -15.31 -6.27 0.39
N VAL A 116 -15.07 -4.98 0.57
CA VAL A 116 -15.07 -4.34 1.90
C VAL A 116 -16.47 -4.37 2.49
N THR A 117 -17.50 -4.08 1.71
CA THR A 117 -18.91 -4.11 2.14
C THR A 117 -19.32 -5.53 2.58
N GLU A 118 -18.99 -6.55 1.79
CA GLU A 118 -19.29 -7.95 2.12
C GLU A 118 -18.63 -8.39 3.42
N ARG A 119 -17.37 -8.02 3.64
CA ARG A 119 -16.65 -8.32 4.90
C ARG A 119 -17.30 -7.66 6.09
N HIS A 120 -17.71 -6.40 5.98
CA HIS A 120 -18.41 -5.70 7.06
C HIS A 120 -19.76 -6.36 7.38
N GLN A 121 -20.50 -6.83 6.40
CA GLN A 121 -21.75 -7.57 6.60
C GLN A 121 -21.50 -8.90 7.33
N GLN A 122 -20.51 -9.68 6.89
CA GLN A 122 -20.15 -10.95 7.52
C GLN A 122 -19.71 -10.77 9.00
N ILE A 123 -18.98 -9.70 9.31
CA ILE A 123 -18.59 -9.38 10.68
C ILE A 123 -19.81 -9.06 11.53
N LYS A 124 -20.73 -8.24 11.02
CA LYS A 124 -21.99 -7.90 11.72
C LYS A 124 -22.83 -9.14 12.02
N GLU A 125 -22.99 -10.01 11.04
CA GLU A 125 -23.74 -11.27 11.19
C GLU A 125 -23.14 -12.18 12.28
N LYS A 126 -21.81 -12.30 12.31
CA LYS A 126 -21.10 -13.09 13.33
C LYS A 126 -21.17 -12.48 14.73
N THR A 127 -21.29 -11.16 14.83
CA THR A 127 -21.35 -10.46 16.12
C THR A 127 -22.77 -10.43 16.69
N CYS A 128 -23.80 -10.63 15.87
CA CYS A 128 -25.20 -10.71 16.29
C CYS A 128 -25.63 -12.12 16.74
N LEU A 129 -24.74 -13.10 16.74
CA LEU A 129 -24.95 -14.43 17.29
C LEU A 129 -24.38 -14.53 18.72
#